data_905f7c68ff313046d08318194406d653
#
_entry.id   905f7c68ff313046d08318194406d653
#
_cell.length_a   1.000
_cell.length_b   1.000
_cell.length_c   1.000
_cell.angle_alpha   90.00
_cell.angle_beta   90.00
_cell.angle_gamma   90.00
#
_symmetry.space_group_name_H-M   'P 1'
#
loop_
_entity.id
_entity.type
_entity.pdbx_description
1 polymer ?
#
loop_
_entity_poly.entity_id
_entity_poly.type
_entity_poly.pdbx_seq_one_letter_code
_entity_poly.pdbx_strand_id
1 'polypeptide(L)'
;MLLKIKLILILILFYQTPLLSKSNSFEKIDSKNLSKYFSGIVASGNQKNSEALEFFNSSKILINKHDPYLKRYVYTLVLENKVSQAINYVRQNQDKDNAKFFDAYLLLLIDSLKKNDLDTAFNVISKASKFVEEDRFNLAILESFKQYVYLFKEKNFLDNKKNLGKLSIISETFQRCYLGDPKTDSYFLNIINDPESDFTRYIYFYLSYLVENNQLEKAEKISEDIDFINTTLLLSQGKSWIENKNFKKLNDVFSCKNQNDLIAEFLFLISNLYSSQDNFEMSNFYLNLSNFLNPKFTFNLSLVAENYYLNKDYEKAKKVLKKFTKEEDFYYWYRLKKEAQIIGKLRNDQESLNYITSNFKKIERPNKKILFDIANFYKKTKNYEEAIKYYTKIINDLEEGSDIRSDILYRRGGSYERIKNYKEADKDLLNALSVSPNDAYVLNYLAYSWLERDYKIEEAIEMLEIAYKAKSNDPYIIDSLGWAYYLTDDYLEAEKFLKRAVELMPDDPVVNDHYGDILWKLNRKIQARYFWSNVLKMDDAEEDIIKKINIKMIQGLKS
;
A
#
# COMPACT_ATOMS: atom_id res chain seq x y z
N MET A 1 -14.86 -49.76 -52.03
CA MET A 1 -13.59 -49.54 -51.35
C MET A 1 -13.69 -48.54 -50.18
N LEU A 2 -14.44 -47.47 -50.28
CA LEU A 2 -14.65 -46.47 -49.19
C LEU A 2 -15.43 -47.03 -47.94
N LEU A 3 -16.30 -48.01 -48.09
CA LEU A 3 -17.07 -48.60 -46.96
C LEU A 3 -16.19 -49.49 -46.05
N LYS A 4 -15.17 -50.16 -46.62
CA LYS A 4 -14.23 -51.00 -45.85
C LYS A 4 -13.23 -50.15 -45.06
N ILE A 5 -12.87 -48.97 -45.56
CA ILE A 5 -11.98 -48.04 -44.86
C ILE A 5 -12.68 -47.39 -43.65
N LYS A 6 -13.98 -47.06 -43.75
CA LYS A 6 -14.76 -46.56 -42.61
C LYS A 6 -14.96 -47.63 -41.50
N LEU A 7 -15.09 -48.92 -41.87
CA LEU A 7 -15.21 -49.99 -40.87
C LEU A 7 -13.88 -50.24 -40.12
N ILE A 8 -12.75 -50.12 -40.80
CA ILE A 8 -11.41 -50.25 -40.17
C ILE A 8 -11.12 -49.07 -39.28
N LEU A 9 -11.51 -47.82 -39.63
CA LEU A 9 -11.36 -46.64 -38.77
C LEU A 9 -12.27 -46.72 -37.53
N ILE A 10 -13.46 -47.31 -37.61
CA ILE A 10 -14.33 -47.51 -36.46
C ILE A 10 -13.80 -48.63 -35.55
N LEU A 11 -13.18 -49.67 -36.09
CA LEU A 11 -12.53 -50.71 -35.29
C LEU A 11 -11.25 -50.24 -34.58
N ILE A 12 -10.49 -49.30 -35.16
CA ILE A 12 -9.31 -48.69 -34.50
C ILE A 12 -9.74 -47.77 -33.36
N LEU A 13 -10.91 -47.12 -33.44
CA LEU A 13 -11.44 -46.30 -32.35
C LEU A 13 -11.97 -47.11 -31.14
N PHE A 14 -12.24 -48.42 -31.31
CA PHE A 14 -12.67 -49.30 -30.21
C PHE A 14 -11.53 -50.14 -29.60
N TYR A 15 -10.33 -50.19 -30.21
CA TYR A 15 -9.12 -50.74 -29.61
C TYR A 15 -8.32 -49.62 -28.92
N GLN A 16 -8.97 -48.92 -28.02
CA GLN A 16 -8.22 -48.28 -26.96
C GLN A 16 -7.82 -49.37 -25.98
N THR A 17 -6.59 -49.85 -26.10
CA THR A 17 -5.95 -50.56 -24.99
C THR A 17 -6.16 -49.71 -23.74
N PRO A 18 -6.73 -50.25 -22.66
CA PRO A 18 -6.74 -49.51 -21.42
C PRO A 18 -5.27 -49.22 -21.12
N LEU A 19 -4.91 -47.94 -21.10
CA LEU A 19 -3.68 -47.49 -20.46
C LEU A 19 -3.81 -48.00 -19.02
N LEU A 20 -3.25 -49.17 -18.76
CA LEU A 20 -2.96 -49.66 -17.43
C LEU A 20 -1.90 -48.66 -16.87
N SER A 21 -2.39 -47.54 -16.41
CA SER A 21 -1.67 -46.77 -15.39
C SER A 21 -1.33 -47.81 -14.32
N LYS A 22 -0.06 -48.03 -14.07
CA LYS A 22 0.38 -48.74 -12.87
C LYS A 22 -0.40 -48.14 -11.72
N SER A 23 -1.46 -48.80 -11.28
CA SER A 23 -2.08 -48.49 -10.01
C SER A 23 -1.07 -48.91 -8.96
N ASN A 24 -0.19 -48.00 -8.59
CA ASN A 24 0.32 -48.02 -7.22
C ASN A 24 -0.96 -48.10 -6.37
N SER A 25 -1.03 -49.11 -5.52
CA SER A 25 -2.15 -49.38 -4.63
C SER A 25 -2.62 -48.09 -3.99
N PHE A 26 -3.63 -47.43 -4.60
CA PHE A 26 -4.33 -46.35 -3.93
C PHE A 26 -5.05 -47.00 -2.75
N GLU A 27 -4.46 -46.95 -1.57
CA GLU A 27 -5.24 -47.07 -0.35
C GLU A 27 -6.48 -46.21 -0.54
N LYS A 28 -7.68 -46.78 -0.45
CA LYS A 28 -8.93 -46.08 -0.70
C LYS A 28 -8.97 -44.78 0.08
N ILE A 29 -8.76 -43.68 -0.63
CA ILE A 29 -8.97 -42.35 -0.04
C ILE A 29 -10.47 -42.26 0.22
N ASP A 30 -10.84 -42.10 1.48
CA ASP A 30 -12.24 -41.93 1.86
C ASP A 30 -12.81 -40.67 1.17
N SER A 31 -13.88 -40.81 0.41
CA SER A 31 -14.56 -39.74 -0.30
C SER A 31 -14.93 -38.56 0.63
N LYS A 32 -15.27 -38.87 1.89
CA LYS A 32 -15.58 -37.86 2.91
C LYS A 32 -14.39 -36.96 3.26
N ASN A 33 -13.20 -37.53 3.40
CA ASN A 33 -11.99 -36.75 3.67
C ASN A 33 -11.57 -35.92 2.44
N LEU A 34 -11.74 -36.45 1.24
CA LEU A 34 -11.48 -35.74 0.00
C LEU A 34 -12.48 -34.57 -0.19
N SER A 35 -13.76 -34.78 0.09
CA SER A 35 -14.79 -33.74 0.07
C SER A 35 -14.43 -32.59 1.02
N LYS A 36 -14.02 -32.89 2.26
CA LYS A 36 -13.57 -31.87 3.22
C LYS A 36 -12.34 -31.10 2.71
N TYR A 37 -11.37 -31.81 2.12
CA TYR A 37 -10.20 -31.17 1.54
C TYR A 37 -10.58 -30.18 0.43
N PHE A 38 -11.47 -30.56 -0.49
CA PHE A 38 -11.97 -29.66 -1.53
C PHE A 38 -12.77 -28.50 -0.95
N SER A 39 -13.57 -28.72 0.10
CA SER A 39 -14.22 -27.62 0.82
C SER A 39 -13.19 -26.64 1.42
N GLY A 40 -12.09 -27.15 1.94
CA GLY A 40 -10.95 -26.34 2.39
C GLY A 40 -10.31 -25.53 1.27
N ILE A 41 -10.14 -26.12 0.08
CA ILE A 41 -9.63 -25.39 -1.10
C ILE A 41 -10.58 -24.26 -1.52
N VAL A 42 -11.89 -24.55 -1.58
CA VAL A 42 -12.91 -23.55 -1.94
C VAL A 42 -12.95 -22.42 -0.90
N ALA A 43 -12.90 -22.74 0.39
CA ALA A 43 -12.86 -21.77 1.46
C ALA A 43 -11.58 -20.90 1.36
N SER A 44 -10.42 -21.50 1.11
CA SER A 44 -9.15 -20.78 0.91
C SER A 44 -9.21 -19.87 -0.33
N GLY A 45 -9.75 -20.36 -1.45
CA GLY A 45 -9.92 -19.55 -2.67
C GLY A 45 -10.86 -18.35 -2.48
N ASN A 46 -11.80 -18.46 -1.53
CA ASN A 46 -12.65 -17.35 -1.09
C ASN A 46 -12.03 -16.56 0.08
N GLN A 47 -10.76 -16.76 0.37
CA GLN A 47 -9.99 -16.10 1.44
C GLN A 47 -10.54 -16.30 2.87
N LYS A 48 -11.38 -17.32 3.05
CA LYS A 48 -11.92 -17.73 4.36
C LYS A 48 -10.96 -18.71 5.06
N ASN A 49 -9.76 -18.21 5.40
CA ASN A 49 -8.67 -19.05 5.86
C ASN A 49 -8.97 -19.82 7.15
N SER A 50 -9.74 -19.23 8.08
CA SER A 50 -10.17 -19.92 9.31
C SER A 50 -11.07 -21.13 8.99
N GLU A 51 -12.08 -20.98 8.09
CA GLU A 51 -12.93 -22.08 7.63
C GLU A 51 -12.09 -23.12 6.87
N ALA A 52 -11.20 -22.67 5.98
CA ALA A 52 -10.29 -23.55 5.25
C ALA A 52 -9.47 -24.43 6.21
N LEU A 53 -8.94 -23.81 7.27
CA LEU A 53 -8.15 -24.51 8.28
C LEU A 53 -8.98 -25.54 9.05
N GLU A 54 -10.25 -25.27 9.35
CA GLU A 54 -11.17 -26.25 9.97
C GLU A 54 -11.39 -27.46 9.07
N PHE A 55 -11.64 -27.23 7.77
CA PHE A 55 -11.79 -28.30 6.78
C PHE A 55 -10.50 -29.13 6.62
N PHE A 56 -9.35 -28.46 6.52
CA PHE A 56 -8.07 -29.17 6.46
C PHE A 56 -7.80 -29.93 7.77
N ASN A 57 -8.06 -29.34 8.94
CA ASN A 57 -7.91 -30.05 10.21
C ASN A 57 -8.75 -31.33 10.29
N SER A 58 -9.95 -31.31 9.71
CA SER A 58 -10.85 -32.47 9.72
C SER A 58 -10.53 -33.54 8.68
N SER A 59 -9.56 -33.28 7.78
CA SER A 59 -9.10 -34.19 6.73
C SER A 59 -7.60 -34.51 6.81
N LYS A 60 -6.95 -34.33 7.98
CA LYS A 60 -5.51 -34.51 8.20
C LYS A 60 -4.95 -35.88 7.80
N ILE A 61 -5.78 -36.92 7.74
CA ILE A 61 -5.36 -38.23 7.25
C ILE A 61 -4.81 -38.18 5.82
N LEU A 62 -5.14 -37.13 5.06
CA LEU A 62 -4.66 -36.93 3.69
C LEU A 62 -3.21 -36.44 3.61
N ILE A 63 -2.57 -36.01 4.72
CA ILE A 63 -1.16 -35.57 4.73
C ILE A 63 -0.23 -36.61 4.08
N ASN A 64 -0.48 -37.91 4.31
CA ASN A 64 0.34 -38.99 3.80
C ASN A 64 -0.25 -39.67 2.55
N LYS A 65 -1.40 -39.21 2.05
CA LYS A 65 -2.15 -39.90 1.00
C LYS A 65 -2.44 -39.00 -0.22
N HIS A 66 -2.21 -37.69 -0.09
CA HIS A 66 -2.52 -36.71 -1.12
C HIS A 66 -1.45 -35.60 -1.14
N ASP A 67 -0.52 -35.67 -2.08
CA ASP A 67 0.66 -34.82 -2.12
C ASP A 67 0.39 -33.32 -1.99
N PRO A 68 -0.60 -32.70 -2.65
CA PRO A 68 -0.88 -31.29 -2.52
C PRO A 68 -1.40 -30.84 -1.14
N TYR A 69 -1.84 -31.80 -0.29
CA TYR A 69 -2.48 -31.49 0.98
C TYR A 69 -1.56 -30.71 1.93
N LEU A 70 -0.34 -31.22 2.13
CA LEU A 70 0.60 -30.62 3.10
C LEU A 70 0.91 -29.16 2.74
N LYS A 71 1.15 -28.87 1.46
CA LYS A 71 1.42 -27.52 0.99
C LYS A 71 0.27 -26.56 1.32
N ARG A 72 -0.97 -26.94 1.00
CA ARG A 72 -2.17 -26.14 1.27
C ARG A 72 -2.40 -25.93 2.77
N TYR A 73 -2.25 -27.00 3.55
CA TYR A 73 -2.47 -26.96 4.99
C TYR A 73 -1.44 -26.05 5.69
N VAL A 74 -0.16 -26.20 5.36
CA VAL A 74 0.94 -25.38 5.91
C VAL A 74 0.77 -23.92 5.55
N TYR A 75 0.43 -23.62 4.30
CA TYR A 75 0.17 -22.27 3.84
C TYR A 75 -0.99 -21.62 4.62
N THR A 76 -2.10 -22.32 4.78
CA THR A 76 -3.25 -21.85 5.56
C THR A 76 -2.91 -21.63 7.03
N LEU A 77 -2.07 -22.49 7.63
CA LEU A 77 -1.58 -22.30 9.00
C LEU A 77 -0.79 -20.99 9.14
N VAL A 78 0.08 -20.67 8.18
CA VAL A 78 0.83 -19.41 8.20
C VAL A 78 -0.11 -18.22 8.08
N LEU A 79 -1.09 -18.26 7.17
CA LEU A 79 -2.09 -17.18 7.01
C LEU A 79 -2.94 -16.96 8.28
N GLU A 80 -3.19 -18.01 9.06
CA GLU A 80 -3.86 -17.91 10.37
C GLU A 80 -2.88 -17.60 11.54
N ASN A 81 -1.67 -17.11 11.22
CA ASN A 81 -0.62 -16.75 12.19
C ASN A 81 -0.21 -17.93 13.11
N LYS A 82 -0.30 -19.17 12.60
CA LYS A 82 0.08 -20.41 13.31
C LYS A 82 1.43 -20.95 12.80
N VAL A 83 2.40 -20.05 12.62
CA VAL A 83 3.71 -20.34 12.00
C VAL A 83 4.44 -21.50 12.70
N SER A 84 4.47 -21.53 14.03
CA SER A 84 5.10 -22.62 14.78
C SER A 84 4.47 -24.00 14.47
N GLN A 85 3.15 -24.04 14.27
CA GLN A 85 2.47 -25.29 13.90
C GLN A 85 2.82 -25.69 12.47
N ALA A 86 2.85 -24.73 11.53
CA ALA A 86 3.27 -24.98 10.16
C ALA A 86 4.67 -25.57 10.09
N ILE A 87 5.64 -24.99 10.81
CA ILE A 87 7.01 -25.49 10.92
C ILE A 87 7.04 -26.92 11.45
N ASN A 88 6.29 -27.23 12.50
CA ASN A 88 6.24 -28.56 13.08
C ASN A 88 5.71 -29.61 12.08
N TYR A 89 4.67 -29.29 11.30
CA TYR A 89 4.17 -30.20 10.28
C TYR A 89 5.15 -30.42 9.14
N VAL A 90 5.84 -29.38 8.70
CA VAL A 90 6.92 -29.51 7.70
C VAL A 90 8.04 -30.41 8.24
N ARG A 91 8.50 -30.19 9.48
CA ARG A 91 9.59 -30.96 10.09
C ARG A 91 9.23 -32.44 10.24
N GLN A 92 8.00 -32.77 10.65
CA GLN A 92 7.53 -34.15 10.80
C GLN A 92 7.44 -34.90 9.46
N ASN A 93 7.39 -34.19 8.35
CA ASN A 93 7.26 -34.76 7.01
C ASN A 93 8.45 -34.46 6.09
N GLN A 94 9.55 -33.88 6.59
CA GLN A 94 10.65 -33.37 5.78
C GLN A 94 11.34 -34.41 4.87
N ASP A 95 11.28 -35.70 5.23
CA ASP A 95 11.85 -36.80 4.47
C ASP A 95 10.95 -37.31 3.34
N LYS A 96 9.71 -36.80 3.26
CA LYS A 96 8.72 -37.18 2.24
C LYS A 96 8.74 -36.23 1.06
N ASP A 97 8.42 -36.76 -0.13
CA ASP A 97 8.39 -35.94 -1.34
C ASP A 97 7.34 -34.82 -1.31
N ASN A 98 6.23 -35.05 -0.63
CA ASN A 98 5.16 -34.04 -0.48
C ASN A 98 5.54 -32.83 0.40
N ALA A 99 6.67 -32.88 1.10
CA ALA A 99 7.22 -31.75 1.87
C ALA A 99 8.33 -30.99 1.10
N LYS A 100 8.64 -31.39 -0.13
CA LYS A 100 9.70 -30.80 -0.95
C LYS A 100 9.15 -29.69 -1.84
N PHE A 101 8.88 -28.51 -1.26
CA PHE A 101 8.45 -27.30 -1.95
C PHE A 101 9.05 -26.05 -1.28
N PHE A 102 9.14 -24.94 -2.02
CA PHE A 102 9.85 -23.74 -1.57
C PHE A 102 9.39 -23.23 -0.20
N ASP A 103 8.06 -23.07 0.02
CA ASP A 103 7.54 -22.52 1.28
C ASP A 103 7.88 -23.43 2.49
N ALA A 104 7.98 -24.76 2.28
CA ALA A 104 8.42 -25.66 3.35
C ALA A 104 9.87 -25.40 3.74
N TYR A 105 10.75 -25.24 2.76
CA TYR A 105 12.15 -24.89 3.04
C TYR A 105 12.28 -23.50 3.64
N LEU A 106 11.47 -22.52 3.17
CA LEU A 106 11.43 -21.19 3.77
C LEU A 106 11.06 -21.26 5.26
N LEU A 107 10.06 -22.04 5.63
CA LEU A 107 9.66 -22.22 7.03
C LEU A 107 10.78 -22.87 7.87
N LEU A 108 11.46 -23.88 7.35
CA LEU A 108 12.60 -24.51 8.03
C LEU A 108 13.77 -23.53 8.18
N LEU A 109 14.02 -22.70 7.18
CA LEU A 109 15.04 -21.66 7.20
C LEU A 109 14.74 -20.62 8.29
N ILE A 110 13.49 -20.11 8.33
CA ILE A 110 13.02 -19.16 9.36
C ILE A 110 13.16 -19.75 10.76
N ASP A 111 12.81 -21.02 10.95
CA ASP A 111 12.97 -21.71 12.24
C ASP A 111 14.44 -21.83 12.66
N SER A 112 15.33 -22.16 11.70
CA SER A 112 16.77 -22.26 11.96
C SER A 112 17.38 -20.91 12.32
N LEU A 113 16.99 -19.84 11.60
CA LEU A 113 17.42 -18.48 11.90
C LEU A 113 16.94 -18.03 13.29
N LYS A 114 15.67 -18.29 13.62
CA LYS A 114 15.11 -17.95 14.94
C LYS A 114 15.85 -18.63 16.09
N LYS A 115 16.38 -19.83 15.85
CA LYS A 115 17.16 -20.60 16.81
C LYS A 115 18.65 -20.31 16.78
N ASN A 116 19.10 -19.43 15.88
CA ASN A 116 20.51 -19.16 15.60
C ASN A 116 21.30 -20.42 15.16
N ASP A 117 20.63 -21.37 14.50
CA ASP A 117 21.26 -22.57 13.91
C ASP A 117 21.65 -22.28 12.46
N LEU A 118 22.79 -21.62 12.27
CA LEU A 118 23.26 -21.14 10.97
C LEU A 118 23.71 -22.25 10.04
N ASP A 119 24.20 -23.37 10.58
CA ASP A 119 24.62 -24.55 9.80
C ASP A 119 23.40 -25.22 9.15
N THR A 120 22.35 -25.45 9.93
CA THR A 120 21.08 -25.94 9.39
C THR A 120 20.49 -24.96 8.39
N ALA A 121 20.51 -23.64 8.66
CA ALA A 121 20.02 -22.61 7.74
C ALA A 121 20.72 -22.69 6.38
N PHE A 122 22.04 -22.84 6.36
CA PHE A 122 22.83 -22.96 5.13
C PHE A 122 22.47 -24.22 4.34
N ASN A 123 22.32 -25.36 5.01
CA ASN A 123 21.92 -26.62 4.39
C ASN A 123 20.50 -26.54 3.79
N VAL A 124 19.58 -25.87 4.48
CA VAL A 124 18.20 -25.66 4.00
C VAL A 124 18.20 -24.79 2.73
N ILE A 125 19.00 -23.72 2.67
CA ILE A 125 19.15 -22.88 1.47
C ILE A 125 19.62 -23.71 0.28
N SER A 126 20.64 -24.56 0.48
CA SER A 126 21.16 -25.45 -0.57
C SER A 126 20.10 -26.40 -1.10
N LYS A 127 19.23 -26.93 -0.24
CA LYS A 127 18.10 -27.79 -0.67
C LYS A 127 17.01 -26.99 -1.38
N ALA A 128 16.71 -25.78 -0.91
CA ALA A 128 15.68 -24.91 -1.47
C ALA A 128 16.00 -24.44 -2.89
N SER A 129 17.29 -24.30 -3.25
CA SER A 129 17.73 -23.77 -4.54
C SER A 129 17.14 -24.53 -5.74
N LYS A 130 16.91 -25.84 -5.61
CA LYS A 130 16.32 -26.69 -6.65
C LYS A 130 14.85 -26.37 -6.98
N PHE A 131 14.16 -25.59 -6.13
CA PHE A 131 12.74 -25.29 -6.26
C PHE A 131 12.47 -23.84 -6.71
N VAL A 132 13.53 -23.08 -7.05
CA VAL A 132 13.43 -21.66 -7.43
C VAL A 132 14.12 -21.36 -8.76
N GLU A 133 14.63 -22.36 -9.49
CA GLU A 133 15.42 -22.15 -10.73
C GLU A 133 14.64 -21.39 -11.80
N GLU A 134 13.33 -21.60 -11.91
CA GLU A 134 12.44 -20.95 -12.88
C GLU A 134 11.70 -19.72 -12.31
N ASP A 135 11.71 -19.52 -10.99
CA ASP A 135 11.02 -18.43 -10.31
C ASP A 135 12.01 -17.34 -9.88
N ARG A 136 12.15 -16.30 -10.70
CA ARG A 136 13.10 -15.20 -10.47
C ARG A 136 12.88 -14.49 -9.15
N PHE A 137 11.64 -14.41 -8.66
CA PHE A 137 11.33 -13.70 -7.42
C PHE A 137 11.73 -14.53 -6.20
N ASN A 138 11.34 -15.80 -6.15
CA ASN A 138 11.77 -16.72 -5.10
C ASN A 138 13.29 -16.94 -5.11
N LEU A 139 13.92 -16.91 -6.28
CA LEU A 139 15.37 -16.92 -6.41
C LEU A 139 16.01 -15.70 -5.74
N ALA A 140 15.47 -14.50 -5.95
CA ALA A 140 15.96 -13.27 -5.32
C ALA A 140 15.80 -13.32 -3.80
N ILE A 141 14.70 -13.86 -3.30
CA ILE A 141 14.47 -14.07 -1.86
C ILE A 141 15.56 -15.03 -1.30
N LEU A 142 15.77 -16.15 -1.95
CA LEU A 142 16.73 -17.15 -1.49
C LEU A 142 18.19 -16.65 -1.51
N GLU A 143 18.56 -15.91 -2.55
CA GLU A 143 19.89 -15.28 -2.64
C GLU A 143 20.10 -14.22 -1.54
N SER A 144 19.06 -13.47 -1.18
CA SER A 144 19.12 -12.53 -0.06
C SER A 144 19.31 -13.25 1.27
N PHE A 145 18.56 -14.33 1.51
CA PHE A 145 18.77 -15.17 2.71
C PHE A 145 20.18 -15.77 2.76
N LYS A 146 20.72 -16.21 1.64
CA LYS A 146 22.09 -16.74 1.55
C LYS A 146 23.11 -15.69 1.99
N GLN A 147 22.94 -14.42 1.56
CA GLN A 147 23.80 -13.31 1.98
C GLN A 147 23.72 -13.09 3.48
N TYR A 148 22.51 -13.06 4.07
CA TYR A 148 22.31 -12.86 5.50
C TYR A 148 22.87 -14.04 6.32
N VAL A 149 22.60 -15.29 5.94
CA VAL A 149 23.11 -16.47 6.66
C VAL A 149 24.64 -16.51 6.63
N TYR A 150 25.25 -16.22 5.47
CA TYR A 150 26.69 -16.09 5.35
C TYR A 150 27.25 -15.00 6.27
N LEU A 151 26.65 -13.80 6.23
CA LEU A 151 27.03 -12.67 7.09
C LEU A 151 26.96 -13.03 8.57
N PHE A 152 25.87 -13.67 9.00
CA PHE A 152 25.69 -14.03 10.41
C PHE A 152 26.69 -15.07 10.87
N LYS A 153 27.06 -16.01 9.99
CA LYS A 153 28.00 -17.09 10.29
C LYS A 153 29.46 -16.62 10.25
N GLU A 154 29.87 -16.04 9.13
CA GLU A 154 31.25 -15.68 8.84
C GLU A 154 31.65 -14.29 9.33
N LYS A 155 30.71 -13.47 9.79
CA LYS A 155 30.93 -12.07 10.19
C LYS A 155 31.62 -11.26 9.09
N ASN A 156 31.29 -11.56 7.84
CA ASN A 156 31.85 -10.91 6.65
C ASN A 156 30.82 -10.87 5.53
N PHE A 157 31.03 -10.02 4.52
CA PHE A 157 30.20 -9.98 3.33
C PHE A 157 30.43 -11.19 2.44
N LEU A 158 29.37 -11.66 1.78
CA LEU A 158 29.48 -12.69 0.76
C LEU A 158 30.10 -12.09 -0.51
N ASP A 159 31.19 -12.69 -1.01
CA ASP A 159 31.80 -12.33 -2.27
C ASP A 159 30.88 -12.69 -3.46
N ASN A 160 31.00 -11.94 -4.57
CA ASN A 160 30.25 -12.18 -5.80
C ASN A 160 28.72 -12.28 -5.62
N LYS A 161 28.15 -11.46 -4.71
CA LYS A 161 26.70 -11.38 -4.49
C LYS A 161 25.99 -10.89 -5.73
N LYS A 162 24.79 -11.45 -6.00
CA LYS A 162 23.93 -10.97 -7.08
C LYS A 162 23.42 -9.56 -6.78
N ASN A 163 23.39 -8.72 -7.81
CA ASN A 163 22.76 -7.41 -7.72
C ASN A 163 21.25 -7.57 -7.97
N LEU A 164 20.44 -7.22 -6.96
CA LEU A 164 18.98 -7.25 -6.96
C LEU A 164 18.38 -5.83 -6.96
N GLY A 165 19.11 -4.88 -7.53
CA GLY A 165 18.68 -3.47 -7.59
C GLY A 165 18.58 -2.82 -6.21
N LYS A 166 17.51 -2.07 -5.98
CA LYS A 166 17.30 -1.34 -4.71
C LYS A 166 17.26 -2.27 -3.48
N LEU A 167 16.79 -3.51 -3.64
CA LEU A 167 16.83 -4.51 -2.57
C LEU A 167 18.26 -4.82 -2.10
N SER A 168 19.23 -4.85 -3.01
CA SER A 168 20.65 -5.04 -2.65
C SER A 168 21.21 -3.89 -1.83
N ILE A 169 20.86 -2.64 -2.16
CA ILE A 169 21.32 -1.45 -1.43
C ILE A 169 20.77 -1.47 -0.01
N ILE A 170 19.48 -1.76 0.15
CA ILE A 170 18.83 -1.88 1.45
C ILE A 170 19.46 -3.00 2.27
N SER A 171 19.58 -4.19 1.69
CA SER A 171 20.19 -5.34 2.37
C SER A 171 21.64 -5.07 2.79
N GLU A 172 22.43 -4.42 1.92
CA GLU A 172 23.81 -4.07 2.25
C GLU A 172 23.90 -3.06 3.39
N THR A 173 22.99 -2.07 3.44
CA THR A 173 22.94 -1.11 4.54
C THR A 173 22.72 -1.82 5.88
N PHE A 174 21.76 -2.74 5.95
CA PHE A 174 21.52 -3.51 7.17
C PHE A 174 22.65 -4.50 7.49
N GLN A 175 23.29 -5.08 6.48
CA GLN A 175 24.47 -5.94 6.68
C GLN A 175 25.65 -5.14 7.29
N ARG A 176 25.90 -3.91 6.80
CA ARG A 176 26.91 -3.01 7.37
C ARG A 176 26.57 -2.62 8.80
N CYS A 177 25.31 -2.31 9.04
CA CYS A 177 24.82 -1.99 10.38
C CYS A 177 25.05 -3.14 11.36
N TYR A 178 24.79 -4.39 10.95
CA TYR A 178 25.04 -5.59 11.76
C TYR A 178 26.52 -5.77 12.11
N LEU A 179 27.41 -5.53 11.15
CA LEU A 179 28.85 -5.64 11.35
C LEU A 179 29.48 -4.48 12.11
N GLY A 180 28.75 -3.38 12.32
CA GLY A 180 29.32 -2.12 12.85
C GLY A 180 30.30 -1.47 11.88
N ASP A 181 30.08 -1.62 10.57
CA ASP A 181 30.95 -1.08 9.52
C ASP A 181 30.92 0.47 9.58
N PRO A 182 32.10 1.14 9.52
CA PRO A 182 32.19 2.61 9.57
C PRO A 182 31.40 3.33 8.47
N LYS A 183 31.10 2.66 7.34
CA LYS A 183 30.33 3.23 6.23
C LYS A 183 28.81 3.13 6.44
N THR A 184 28.33 2.52 7.52
CA THR A 184 26.88 2.35 7.78
C THR A 184 26.11 3.67 7.68
N ASP A 185 26.66 4.72 8.28
CA ASP A 185 26.07 6.07 8.28
C ASP A 185 25.82 6.58 6.85
N SER A 186 26.85 6.52 5.99
CA SER A 186 26.74 6.97 4.59
C SER A 186 25.76 6.13 3.77
N TYR A 187 25.65 4.84 4.07
CA TYR A 187 24.70 3.95 3.38
C TYR A 187 23.25 4.27 3.75
N PHE A 188 22.95 4.54 5.02
CA PHE A 188 21.62 5.01 5.43
C PHE A 188 21.27 6.33 4.76
N LEU A 189 22.17 7.31 4.75
CA LEU A 189 21.96 8.62 4.12
C LEU A 189 21.74 8.48 2.60
N ASN A 190 22.45 7.59 1.93
CA ASN A 190 22.25 7.34 0.50
C ASN A 190 20.85 6.81 0.19
N ILE A 191 20.30 5.91 1.05
CA ILE A 191 18.93 5.42 0.88
C ILE A 191 17.91 6.54 1.13
N ILE A 192 18.07 7.26 2.25
CA ILE A 192 17.11 8.29 2.69
C ILE A 192 17.03 9.44 1.68
N ASN A 193 18.14 9.80 1.06
CA ASN A 193 18.24 10.91 0.12
C ASN A 193 18.07 10.49 -1.36
N ASP A 194 17.64 9.25 -1.64
CA ASP A 194 17.39 8.80 -3.02
C ASP A 194 16.16 9.54 -3.61
N PRO A 195 16.34 10.42 -4.61
CA PRO A 195 15.24 11.21 -5.16
C PRO A 195 14.25 10.39 -6.00
N GLU A 196 14.63 9.18 -6.39
CA GLU A 196 13.79 8.29 -7.22
C GLU A 196 12.88 7.37 -6.39
N SER A 197 12.98 7.42 -5.05
CA SER A 197 12.25 6.49 -4.20
C SER A 197 11.84 7.13 -2.87
N ASP A 198 10.61 6.84 -2.44
CA ASP A 198 10.17 7.15 -1.08
C ASP A 198 10.72 6.11 -0.10
N PHE A 199 11.88 6.39 0.44
CA PHE A 199 12.53 5.58 1.46
C PHE A 199 12.48 6.22 2.85
N THR A 200 11.53 7.11 3.12
CA THR A 200 11.34 7.79 4.42
C THR A 200 11.26 6.80 5.59
N ARG A 201 10.72 5.59 5.36
CA ARG A 201 10.71 4.52 6.35
C ARG A 201 12.10 4.25 6.96
N TYR A 202 13.18 4.34 6.16
CA TYR A 202 14.54 4.01 6.61
C TYR A 202 15.13 5.04 7.57
N ILE A 203 14.54 6.23 7.68
CA ILE A 203 14.88 7.19 8.73
C ILE A 203 14.67 6.55 10.12
N TYR A 204 13.61 5.77 10.33
CA TYR A 204 13.39 5.07 11.60
C TYR A 204 14.54 4.12 11.96
N PHE A 205 14.98 3.32 11.01
CA PHE A 205 16.08 2.38 11.23
C PHE A 205 17.42 3.10 11.44
N TYR A 206 17.61 4.21 10.75
CA TYR A 206 18.76 5.07 10.96
C TYR A 206 18.76 5.71 12.35
N LEU A 207 17.62 6.20 12.82
CA LEU A 207 17.47 6.69 14.19
C LEU A 207 17.75 5.60 15.22
N SER A 208 17.26 4.37 15.00
CA SER A 208 17.57 3.22 15.86
C SER A 208 19.08 2.92 15.91
N TYR A 209 19.75 2.94 14.75
CA TYR A 209 21.21 2.78 14.65
C TYR A 209 21.96 3.89 15.40
N LEU A 210 21.59 5.14 15.24
CA LEU A 210 22.23 6.27 15.93
C LEU A 210 22.09 6.16 17.44
N VAL A 211 20.90 5.82 17.92
CA VAL A 211 20.64 5.60 19.36
C VAL A 211 21.45 4.42 19.88
N GLU A 212 21.52 3.31 19.15
CA GLU A 212 22.30 2.13 19.54
C GLU A 212 23.83 2.42 19.64
N ASN A 213 24.31 3.39 18.87
CA ASN A 213 25.71 3.84 18.89
C ASN A 213 25.93 5.11 19.71
N ASN A 214 24.98 5.47 20.59
CA ASN A 214 25.04 6.61 21.52
C ASN A 214 25.20 7.98 20.82
N GLN A 215 24.74 8.12 19.57
CA GLN A 215 24.75 9.36 18.79
C GLN A 215 23.41 10.12 18.98
N LEU A 216 23.04 10.41 20.23
CA LEU A 216 21.71 10.90 20.58
C LEU A 216 21.42 12.29 20.00
N GLU A 217 22.39 13.22 20.06
CA GLU A 217 22.24 14.60 19.51
C GLU A 217 21.94 14.57 18.00
N LYS A 218 22.61 13.68 17.27
CA LYS A 218 22.37 13.51 15.83
C LYS A 218 20.98 12.93 15.56
N ALA A 219 20.54 11.97 16.38
CA ALA A 219 19.19 11.39 16.26
C ALA A 219 18.11 12.44 16.56
N GLU A 220 18.31 13.30 17.58
CA GLU A 220 17.41 14.39 17.91
C GLU A 220 17.28 15.37 16.74
N LYS A 221 18.41 15.84 16.20
CA LYS A 221 18.43 16.76 15.05
C LYS A 221 17.69 16.21 13.84
N ILE A 222 17.93 14.93 13.46
CA ILE A 222 17.23 14.31 12.34
C ILE A 222 15.72 14.17 12.63
N SER A 223 15.35 13.91 13.89
CA SER A 223 13.94 13.77 14.25
C SER A 223 13.18 15.11 14.19
N GLU A 224 13.84 16.23 14.42
CA GLU A 224 13.25 17.58 14.28
C GLU A 224 12.77 17.82 12.84
N ASP A 225 13.55 17.42 11.85
CA ASP A 225 13.27 17.60 10.42
C ASP A 225 12.15 16.66 9.89
N ILE A 226 11.65 15.71 10.68
CA ILE A 226 10.59 14.80 10.25
C ILE A 226 9.25 15.53 10.14
N ASP A 227 8.71 15.60 8.93
CA ASP A 227 7.37 16.13 8.67
C ASP A 227 6.29 15.26 9.31
N PHE A 228 5.43 15.87 10.15
CA PHE A 228 4.33 15.15 10.80
C PHE A 228 3.14 14.88 9.87
N ILE A 229 3.01 15.56 8.74
CA ILE A 229 1.91 15.38 7.77
C ILE A 229 2.14 14.13 6.95
N ASN A 230 3.29 14.06 6.25
CA ASN A 230 3.60 13.06 5.24
C ASN A 230 4.36 11.85 5.80
N THR A 231 4.52 11.80 7.12
CA THR A 231 5.30 10.74 7.75
C THR A 231 4.50 9.44 7.94
N THR A 232 5.21 8.31 7.88
CA THR A 232 4.63 6.99 8.17
C THR A 232 4.31 6.84 9.66
N LEU A 233 3.40 5.91 9.99
CA LEU A 233 3.06 5.57 11.38
C LEU A 233 4.30 5.19 12.21
N LEU A 234 5.20 4.40 11.61
CA LEU A 234 6.45 3.97 12.24
C LEU A 234 7.35 5.15 12.59
N LEU A 235 7.49 6.08 11.67
CA LEU A 235 8.36 7.23 11.84
C LEU A 235 7.77 8.25 12.83
N SER A 236 6.44 8.45 12.82
CA SER A 236 5.73 9.25 13.83
C SER A 236 5.99 8.75 15.24
N GLN A 237 5.97 7.44 15.43
CA GLN A 237 6.26 6.80 16.70
C GLN A 237 7.73 6.97 17.10
N GLY A 238 8.67 6.74 16.18
CA GLY A 238 10.10 6.94 16.41
C GLY A 238 10.42 8.36 16.83
N LYS A 239 9.88 9.37 16.12
CA LYS A 239 9.98 10.79 16.46
C LYS A 239 9.49 11.06 17.88
N SER A 240 8.28 10.57 18.21
CA SER A 240 7.72 10.76 19.55
C SER A 240 8.59 10.16 20.66
N TRP A 241 9.19 9.01 20.43
CA TRP A 241 10.09 8.42 21.42
C TRP A 241 11.36 9.24 21.62
N ILE A 242 11.91 9.83 20.58
CA ILE A 242 13.09 10.72 20.66
C ILE A 242 12.73 12.02 21.38
N GLU A 243 11.66 12.70 21.00
CA GLU A 243 11.17 13.93 21.62
C GLU A 243 10.91 13.78 23.13
N ASN A 244 10.39 12.61 23.54
CA ASN A 244 10.16 12.27 24.95
C ASN A 244 11.37 11.63 25.64
N LYS A 245 12.55 11.60 25.01
CA LYS A 245 13.79 11.00 25.53
C LYS A 245 13.67 9.48 25.86
N ASN A 246 12.72 8.80 25.24
CA ASN A 246 12.48 7.37 25.38
C ASN A 246 13.31 6.53 24.39
N PHE A 247 14.57 6.87 24.21
CA PHE A 247 15.47 6.30 23.20
C PHE A 247 15.52 4.77 23.20
N LYS A 248 15.49 4.16 24.39
CA LYS A 248 15.53 2.69 24.54
C LYS A 248 14.43 1.98 23.76
N LYS A 249 13.24 2.59 23.64
CA LYS A 249 12.10 1.98 22.93
C LYS A 249 12.41 1.70 21.45
N LEU A 250 13.24 2.53 20.79
CA LEU A 250 13.65 2.29 19.41
C LEU A 250 14.37 0.94 19.29
N ASN A 251 15.38 0.71 20.14
CA ASN A 251 16.21 -0.50 20.10
C ASN A 251 15.51 -1.71 20.70
N ASP A 252 14.52 -1.54 21.57
CA ASP A 252 13.66 -2.62 22.05
C ASP A 252 12.77 -3.19 20.93
N VAL A 253 12.43 -2.38 19.92
CA VAL A 253 11.61 -2.78 18.77
C VAL A 253 12.45 -3.28 17.60
N PHE A 254 13.59 -2.64 17.32
CA PHE A 254 14.49 -3.01 16.25
C PHE A 254 15.95 -2.70 16.62
N SER A 255 16.82 -3.68 16.41
CA SER A 255 18.27 -3.54 16.52
C SER A 255 18.98 -4.19 15.35
N CYS A 256 19.91 -3.46 14.73
CA CYS A 256 20.77 -4.04 13.70
C CYS A 256 21.63 -5.20 14.20
N LYS A 257 21.89 -5.31 15.49
CA LYS A 257 22.66 -6.40 16.10
C LYS A 257 21.85 -7.67 16.28
N ASN A 258 20.52 -7.58 16.12
CA ASN A 258 19.62 -8.72 16.23
C ASN A 258 19.31 -9.31 14.83
N GLN A 259 19.76 -10.53 14.59
CA GLN A 259 19.55 -11.25 13.32
C GLN A 259 18.07 -11.40 12.98
N ASN A 260 17.22 -11.68 13.98
CA ASN A 260 15.78 -11.85 13.76
C ASN A 260 15.11 -10.55 13.32
N ASP A 261 15.55 -9.40 13.84
CA ASP A 261 15.00 -8.09 13.45
C ASP A 261 15.36 -7.75 11.99
N LEU A 262 16.59 -8.05 11.57
CA LEU A 262 17.03 -7.85 10.18
C LEU A 262 16.23 -8.72 9.21
N ILE A 263 16.06 -10.00 9.53
CA ILE A 263 15.30 -10.92 8.69
C ILE A 263 13.81 -10.56 8.70
N ALA A 264 13.27 -10.13 9.83
CA ALA A 264 11.89 -9.68 9.93
C ALA A 264 11.63 -8.45 9.03
N GLU A 265 12.56 -7.48 8.99
CA GLU A 265 12.45 -6.33 8.07
C GLU A 265 12.59 -6.76 6.61
N PHE A 266 13.51 -7.66 6.28
CA PHE A 266 13.61 -8.22 4.93
C PHE A 266 12.29 -8.88 4.48
N LEU A 267 11.66 -9.68 5.34
CA LEU A 267 10.36 -10.29 5.04
C LEU A 267 9.24 -9.26 4.91
N PHE A 268 9.29 -8.16 5.68
CA PHE A 268 8.38 -7.04 5.52
C PHE A 268 8.52 -6.39 4.14
N LEU A 269 9.74 -6.18 3.64
CA LEU A 269 9.98 -5.65 2.30
C LEU A 269 9.37 -6.54 1.21
N ILE A 270 9.57 -7.84 1.32
CA ILE A 270 8.95 -8.81 0.39
C ILE A 270 7.43 -8.73 0.46
N SER A 271 6.88 -8.64 1.66
CA SER A 271 5.44 -8.48 1.88
C SER A 271 4.89 -7.20 1.24
N ASN A 272 5.60 -6.08 1.40
CA ASN A 272 5.20 -4.80 0.82
C ASN A 272 5.21 -4.83 -0.72
N LEU A 273 6.18 -5.53 -1.33
CA LEU A 273 6.20 -5.74 -2.78
C LEU A 273 4.97 -6.54 -3.26
N TYR A 274 4.55 -7.56 -2.54
CA TYR A 274 3.33 -8.29 -2.87
C TYR A 274 2.07 -7.43 -2.67
N SER A 275 2.02 -6.64 -1.59
CA SER A 275 0.89 -5.74 -1.34
C SER A 275 0.73 -4.69 -2.44
N SER A 276 1.83 -4.12 -2.94
CA SER A 276 1.82 -3.14 -4.04
C SER A 276 1.35 -3.71 -5.39
N GLN A 277 1.27 -5.04 -5.51
CA GLN A 277 0.76 -5.76 -6.67
C GLN A 277 -0.62 -6.38 -6.41
N ASP A 278 -1.33 -5.91 -5.38
CA ASP A 278 -2.64 -6.42 -4.93
C ASP A 278 -2.66 -7.91 -4.54
N ASN A 279 -1.47 -8.52 -4.37
CA ASN A 279 -1.36 -9.89 -3.88
C ASN A 279 -1.34 -9.92 -2.34
N PHE A 280 -2.48 -9.54 -1.75
CA PHE A 280 -2.62 -9.38 -0.30
C PHE A 280 -2.44 -10.69 0.48
N GLU A 281 -2.75 -11.82 -0.13
CA GLU A 281 -2.60 -13.14 0.52
C GLU A 281 -1.12 -13.50 0.72
N MET A 282 -0.29 -13.37 -0.33
CA MET A 282 1.16 -13.57 -0.22
C MET A 282 1.81 -12.51 0.68
N SER A 283 1.35 -11.26 0.61
CA SER A 283 1.78 -10.21 1.53
C SER A 283 1.55 -10.63 2.99
N ASN A 284 0.34 -11.08 3.35
CA ASN A 284 0.01 -11.53 4.69
C ASN A 284 0.81 -12.78 5.12
N PHE A 285 1.12 -13.68 4.18
CA PHE A 285 1.99 -14.82 4.44
C PHE A 285 3.37 -14.37 4.94
N TYR A 286 4.04 -13.48 4.21
CA TYR A 286 5.35 -12.95 4.60
C TYR A 286 5.31 -12.08 5.85
N LEU A 287 4.23 -11.28 6.05
CA LEU A 287 4.04 -10.51 7.28
C LEU A 287 3.92 -11.39 8.52
N ASN A 288 3.25 -12.53 8.43
CA ASN A 288 3.14 -13.46 9.54
C ASN A 288 4.49 -14.12 9.86
N LEU A 289 5.35 -14.38 8.86
CA LEU A 289 6.72 -14.84 9.08
C LEU A 289 7.58 -13.73 9.71
N SER A 290 7.45 -12.48 9.25
CA SER A 290 8.12 -11.32 9.84
C SER A 290 7.72 -11.15 11.32
N ASN A 291 6.43 -11.19 11.63
CA ASN A 291 5.92 -11.09 12.99
C ASN A 291 6.33 -12.28 13.88
N PHE A 292 6.51 -13.47 13.31
CA PHE A 292 7.03 -14.63 14.02
C PHE A 292 8.47 -14.42 14.48
N LEU A 293 9.31 -13.76 13.68
CA LEU A 293 10.69 -13.44 14.04
C LEU A 293 10.79 -12.27 15.02
N ASN A 294 10.11 -11.16 14.73
CA ASN A 294 10.08 -9.98 15.59
C ASN A 294 8.63 -9.59 15.98
N PRO A 295 8.07 -10.21 17.03
CA PRO A 295 6.70 -9.90 17.47
C PRO A 295 6.54 -8.53 18.14
N LYS A 296 7.64 -7.84 18.48
CA LYS A 296 7.62 -6.49 19.06
C LYS A 296 7.41 -5.41 18.01
N PHE A 297 7.63 -5.73 16.74
CA PHE A 297 7.49 -4.77 15.64
C PHE A 297 6.02 -4.66 15.20
N THR A 298 5.22 -4.02 16.06
CA THR A 298 3.75 -3.89 15.89
C THR A 298 3.35 -3.17 14.60
N PHE A 299 4.24 -2.37 14.01
CA PHE A 299 4.01 -1.73 12.71
C PHE A 299 3.58 -2.71 11.61
N ASN A 300 4.10 -3.94 11.61
CA ASN A 300 3.74 -4.96 10.62
C ASN A 300 2.24 -5.26 10.60
N LEU A 301 1.55 -5.13 11.74
CA LEU A 301 0.11 -5.31 11.83
C LEU A 301 -0.67 -4.22 11.10
N SER A 302 -0.09 -3.03 10.90
CA SER A 302 -0.74 -1.97 10.13
C SER A 302 -0.88 -2.35 8.66
N LEU A 303 0.14 -2.98 8.06
CA LEU A 303 0.06 -3.47 6.69
C LEU A 303 -0.89 -4.68 6.56
N VAL A 304 -0.95 -5.56 7.57
CA VAL A 304 -1.96 -6.65 7.60
C VAL A 304 -3.38 -6.07 7.62
N ALA A 305 -3.62 -5.03 8.43
CA ALA A 305 -4.93 -4.37 8.49
C ALA A 305 -5.26 -3.67 7.17
N GLU A 306 -4.26 -3.04 6.53
CA GLU A 306 -4.40 -2.39 5.21
C GLU A 306 -4.73 -3.40 4.12
N ASN A 307 -4.01 -4.51 4.05
CA ASN A 307 -4.28 -5.59 3.09
C ASN A 307 -5.73 -6.10 3.19
N TYR A 308 -6.23 -6.33 4.41
CA TYR A 308 -7.63 -6.73 4.60
C TYR A 308 -8.61 -5.61 4.23
N TYR A 309 -8.27 -4.35 4.50
CA TYR A 309 -9.10 -3.21 4.13
C TYR A 309 -9.21 -3.04 2.61
N LEU A 310 -8.09 -3.08 1.89
CA LEU A 310 -8.04 -2.97 0.43
C LEU A 310 -8.76 -4.15 -0.23
N ASN A 311 -8.63 -5.33 0.34
CA ASN A 311 -9.34 -6.52 -0.10
C ASN A 311 -10.83 -6.55 0.31
N LYS A 312 -11.34 -5.48 0.92
CA LYS A 312 -12.72 -5.32 1.39
C LYS A 312 -13.15 -6.33 2.48
N ASP A 313 -12.19 -7.05 3.11
CA ASP A 313 -12.45 -7.93 4.27
C ASP A 313 -12.39 -7.11 5.58
N TYR A 314 -13.40 -6.25 5.74
CA TYR A 314 -13.45 -5.30 6.84
C TYR A 314 -13.52 -5.94 8.22
N GLU A 315 -14.08 -7.13 8.35
CA GLU A 315 -14.15 -7.82 9.65
C GLU A 315 -12.77 -8.33 10.10
N LYS A 316 -11.97 -8.86 9.18
CA LYS A 316 -10.58 -9.23 9.50
C LYS A 316 -9.72 -8.00 9.76
N ALA A 317 -9.90 -6.92 8.98
CA ALA A 317 -9.23 -5.65 9.26
C ALA A 317 -9.51 -5.17 10.68
N LYS A 318 -10.78 -5.12 11.12
CA LYS A 318 -11.17 -4.75 12.50
C LYS A 318 -10.55 -5.69 13.56
N LYS A 319 -10.49 -7.00 13.29
CA LYS A 319 -9.88 -7.96 14.21
C LYS A 319 -8.39 -7.67 14.42
N VAL A 320 -7.67 -7.33 13.37
CA VAL A 320 -6.25 -6.92 13.46
C VAL A 320 -6.11 -5.59 14.18
N LEU A 321 -6.92 -4.59 13.82
CA LEU A 321 -6.91 -3.25 14.42
C LEU A 321 -7.13 -3.27 15.93
N LYS A 322 -7.94 -4.20 16.47
CA LYS A 322 -8.15 -4.36 17.92
C LYS A 322 -6.88 -4.68 18.70
N LYS A 323 -5.80 -5.12 18.03
CA LYS A 323 -4.51 -5.36 18.68
C LYS A 323 -3.77 -4.07 19.03
N PHE A 324 -4.11 -2.95 18.40
CA PHE A 324 -3.56 -1.64 18.76
C PHE A 324 -4.32 -1.08 19.97
N THR A 325 -3.62 -1.00 21.08
CA THR A 325 -4.19 -0.59 22.38
C THR A 325 -3.93 0.89 22.66
N LYS A 326 -4.59 1.41 23.70
CA LYS A 326 -4.45 2.83 24.09
C LYS A 326 -3.06 3.20 24.61
N GLU A 327 -2.25 2.23 24.99
CA GLU A 327 -0.88 2.44 25.49
C GLU A 327 0.08 2.88 24.39
N GLU A 328 -0.32 2.71 23.12
CA GLU A 328 0.44 3.10 21.94
C GLU A 328 -0.31 4.19 21.16
N ASP A 329 -0.23 5.44 21.59
CA ASP A 329 -1.06 6.56 21.13
C ASP A 329 -1.19 6.66 19.60
N PHE A 330 -0.08 6.55 18.85
CA PHE A 330 -0.09 6.65 17.37
C PHE A 330 -0.81 5.47 16.73
N TYR A 331 -0.57 4.24 17.19
CA TYR A 331 -1.22 3.04 16.68
C TYR A 331 -2.69 3.01 17.07
N TYR A 332 -3.04 3.48 18.26
CA TYR A 332 -4.44 3.60 18.69
C TYR A 332 -5.19 4.62 17.83
N TRP A 333 -4.58 5.77 17.53
CA TRP A 333 -5.18 6.75 16.62
C TRP A 333 -5.32 6.20 15.21
N TYR A 334 -4.30 5.51 14.69
CA TYR A 334 -4.37 4.81 13.40
C TYR A 334 -5.54 3.83 13.35
N ARG A 335 -5.73 3.03 14.40
CA ARG A 335 -6.89 2.13 14.55
C ARG A 335 -8.19 2.89 14.42
N LEU A 336 -8.41 3.94 15.21
CA LEU A 336 -9.64 4.73 15.20
C LEU A 336 -9.91 5.34 13.82
N LYS A 337 -8.86 5.85 13.17
CA LYS A 337 -8.94 6.41 11.82
C LYS A 337 -9.34 5.34 10.79
N LYS A 338 -8.75 4.17 10.84
CA LYS A 338 -9.08 3.05 9.93
C LYS A 338 -10.47 2.49 10.19
N GLU A 339 -10.89 2.37 11.46
CA GLU A 339 -12.26 1.97 11.82
C GLU A 339 -13.30 2.99 11.29
N ALA A 340 -13.01 4.30 11.38
CA ALA A 340 -13.85 5.35 10.78
C ALA A 340 -13.96 5.20 9.25
N GLN A 341 -12.84 4.94 8.57
CA GLN A 341 -12.83 4.69 7.12
C GLN A 341 -13.69 3.46 6.74
N ILE A 342 -13.60 2.39 7.52
CA ILE A 342 -14.44 1.18 7.32
C ILE A 342 -15.92 1.52 7.50
N ILE A 343 -16.27 2.32 8.51
CA ILE A 343 -17.65 2.76 8.73
C ILE A 343 -18.14 3.57 7.52
N GLY A 344 -17.32 4.48 6.99
CA GLY A 344 -17.65 5.26 5.79
C GLY A 344 -17.92 4.39 4.55
N LYS A 345 -17.15 3.29 4.40
CA LYS A 345 -17.37 2.33 3.29
C LYS A 345 -18.59 1.43 3.47
N LEU A 346 -18.91 1.06 4.71
CA LEU A 346 -20.04 0.15 5.02
C LEU A 346 -21.38 0.87 5.20
N ARG A 347 -21.34 2.16 5.54
CA ARG A 347 -22.53 2.94 5.86
C ARG A 347 -22.54 4.27 5.11
N ASN A 348 -21.95 5.31 5.70
CA ASN A 348 -21.86 6.65 5.10
C ASN A 348 -20.78 7.50 5.79
N ASP A 349 -20.40 8.59 5.13
CA ASP A 349 -19.37 9.49 5.62
C ASP A 349 -19.80 10.24 6.90
N GLN A 350 -21.10 10.48 7.13
CA GLN A 350 -21.58 11.14 8.34
C GLN A 350 -21.39 10.26 9.58
N GLU A 351 -21.67 8.95 9.50
CA GLU A 351 -21.42 8.02 10.60
C GLU A 351 -19.92 7.86 10.86
N SER A 352 -19.09 7.84 9.80
CA SER A 352 -17.64 7.88 9.90
C SER A 352 -17.16 9.09 10.69
N LEU A 353 -17.66 10.29 10.34
CA LEU A 353 -17.34 11.53 11.04
C LEU A 353 -17.79 11.48 12.51
N ASN A 354 -19.01 11.03 12.79
CA ASN A 354 -19.52 10.92 14.15
C ASN A 354 -18.67 9.98 15.00
N TYR A 355 -18.22 8.86 14.44
CA TYR A 355 -17.35 7.91 15.12
C TYR A 355 -16.00 8.54 15.47
N ILE A 356 -15.32 9.12 14.48
CA ILE A 356 -13.96 9.65 14.72
C ILE A 356 -13.97 10.85 15.65
N THR A 357 -14.95 11.77 15.51
CA THR A 357 -15.07 12.96 16.37
C THR A 357 -15.44 12.62 17.80
N SER A 358 -16.30 11.61 18.04
CA SER A 358 -16.65 11.16 19.39
C SER A 358 -15.43 10.55 20.12
N ASN A 359 -14.53 9.87 19.39
CA ASN A 359 -13.30 9.34 19.97
C ASN A 359 -12.23 10.42 20.13
N PHE A 360 -12.12 11.36 19.17
CA PHE A 360 -11.23 12.51 19.26
C PHE A 360 -11.48 13.36 20.52
N LYS A 361 -12.74 13.59 20.89
CA LYS A 361 -13.12 14.35 22.10
C LYS A 361 -12.60 13.72 23.40
N LYS A 362 -12.18 12.46 23.38
CA LYS A 362 -11.62 11.75 24.54
C LYS A 362 -10.10 11.90 24.65
N ILE A 363 -9.46 12.54 23.67
CA ILE A 363 -8.01 12.78 23.64
C ILE A 363 -7.76 14.15 24.27
N GLU A 364 -7.14 14.17 25.45
CA GLU A 364 -6.92 15.42 26.20
C GLU A 364 -5.94 16.37 25.50
N ARG A 365 -4.87 15.83 24.92
CA ARG A 365 -3.79 16.60 24.27
C ARG A 365 -3.49 16.04 22.87
N PRO A 366 -4.33 16.34 21.86
CA PRO A 366 -4.08 15.86 20.52
C PRO A 366 -2.84 16.54 19.91
N ASN A 367 -1.93 15.75 19.35
CA ASN A 367 -0.78 16.26 18.62
C ASN A 367 -1.20 16.81 17.25
N LYS A 368 -0.27 17.49 16.56
CA LYS A 368 -0.52 18.11 15.24
C LYS A 368 -1.02 17.12 14.19
N LYS A 369 -0.54 15.86 14.20
CA LYS A 369 -1.00 14.79 13.29
C LYS A 369 -2.46 14.46 13.51
N ILE A 370 -2.89 14.34 14.75
CA ILE A 370 -4.29 14.06 15.11
C ILE A 370 -5.20 15.22 14.70
N LEU A 371 -4.77 16.47 14.94
CA LEU A 371 -5.50 17.67 14.52
C LEU A 371 -5.64 17.74 13.00
N PHE A 372 -4.58 17.41 12.27
CA PHE A 372 -4.56 17.35 10.82
C PHE A 372 -5.51 16.28 10.26
N ASP A 373 -5.47 15.08 10.82
CA ASP A 373 -6.37 14.00 10.42
C ASP A 373 -7.84 14.37 10.65
N ILE A 374 -8.17 15.00 11.78
CA ILE A 374 -9.53 15.49 12.10
C ILE A 374 -9.98 16.58 11.12
N ALA A 375 -9.10 17.53 10.79
CA ALA A 375 -9.40 18.56 9.80
C ALA A 375 -9.73 17.93 8.43
N ASN A 376 -8.96 16.91 8.02
CA ASN A 376 -9.23 16.18 6.78
C ASN A 376 -10.55 15.39 6.80
N PHE A 377 -10.94 14.79 7.93
CA PHE A 377 -12.25 14.16 8.06
C PHE A 377 -13.38 15.16 7.91
N TYR A 378 -13.29 16.34 8.53
CA TYR A 378 -14.28 17.40 8.36
C TYR A 378 -14.31 17.91 6.90
N LYS A 379 -13.15 18.13 6.28
CA LYS A 379 -13.06 18.54 4.87
C LYS A 379 -13.73 17.50 3.96
N LYS A 380 -13.44 16.22 4.13
CA LYS A 380 -14.01 15.12 3.34
C LYS A 380 -15.54 15.07 3.44
N THR A 381 -16.08 15.36 4.61
CA THR A 381 -17.54 15.39 4.87
C THR A 381 -18.18 16.75 4.59
N LYS A 382 -17.48 17.62 3.85
CA LYS A 382 -17.93 18.97 3.46
C LYS A 382 -18.25 19.92 4.64
N ASN A 383 -17.73 19.61 5.85
CA ASN A 383 -17.84 20.48 7.04
C ASN A 383 -16.63 21.44 7.08
N TYR A 384 -16.60 22.36 6.13
CA TYR A 384 -15.40 23.18 5.86
C TYR A 384 -15.05 24.15 6.98
N GLU A 385 -16.04 24.72 7.70
CA GLU A 385 -15.81 25.62 8.83
C GLU A 385 -15.04 24.94 9.97
N GLU A 386 -15.43 23.71 10.31
CA GLU A 386 -14.69 22.94 11.32
C GLU A 386 -13.30 22.53 10.81
N ALA A 387 -13.17 22.17 9.53
CA ALA A 387 -11.85 21.90 8.95
C ALA A 387 -10.92 23.12 9.05
N ILE A 388 -11.38 24.31 8.69
CA ILE A 388 -10.66 25.59 8.78
C ILE A 388 -10.21 25.84 10.22
N LYS A 389 -11.06 25.60 11.21
CA LYS A 389 -10.74 25.79 12.63
C LYS A 389 -9.56 24.93 13.08
N TYR A 390 -9.52 23.64 12.68
CA TYR A 390 -8.44 22.75 13.05
C TYR A 390 -7.15 23.04 12.25
N TYR A 391 -7.23 23.35 10.96
CA TYR A 391 -6.07 23.83 10.20
C TYR A 391 -5.48 25.11 10.80
N THR A 392 -6.32 26.05 11.23
CA THR A 392 -5.86 27.30 11.86
C THR A 392 -5.10 27.03 13.16
N LYS A 393 -5.58 26.09 13.99
CA LYS A 393 -4.84 25.68 15.20
C LYS A 393 -3.43 25.19 14.89
N ILE A 394 -3.29 24.40 13.82
CA ILE A 394 -1.98 23.85 13.43
C ILE A 394 -1.09 24.97 12.89
N ILE A 395 -1.62 25.84 12.01
CA ILE A 395 -0.86 26.93 11.38
C ILE A 395 -0.27 27.89 12.42
N ASN A 396 -1.03 28.18 13.48
CA ASN A 396 -0.59 29.09 14.55
C ASN A 396 0.65 28.58 15.33
N ASP A 397 0.88 27.26 15.31
CA ASP A 397 1.99 26.60 15.99
C ASP A 397 3.14 26.23 15.04
N LEU A 398 3.13 26.73 13.80
CA LEU A 398 4.16 26.45 12.79
C LEU A 398 4.92 27.71 12.41
N GLU A 399 6.20 27.53 12.12
CA GLU A 399 7.09 28.60 11.64
C GLU A 399 6.62 29.15 10.30
N GLU A 400 6.71 30.45 10.13
CA GLU A 400 6.46 31.11 8.85
C GLU A 400 7.51 30.66 7.82
N GLY A 401 7.04 30.38 6.58
CA GLY A 401 7.92 29.94 5.49
C GLY A 401 8.29 28.46 5.51
N SER A 402 7.77 27.65 6.45
CA SER A 402 8.00 26.20 6.41
C SER A 402 7.10 25.51 5.38
N ASP A 403 7.64 24.46 4.72
CA ASP A 403 6.91 23.65 3.74
C ASP A 403 5.62 23.03 4.33
N ILE A 404 5.70 22.56 5.57
CA ILE A 404 4.56 22.01 6.31
C ILE A 404 3.45 23.05 6.45
N ARG A 405 3.80 24.30 6.80
CA ARG A 405 2.85 25.40 6.90
C ARG A 405 2.20 25.70 5.54
N SER A 406 3.00 25.68 4.48
CA SER A 406 2.52 25.86 3.10
C SER A 406 1.46 24.83 2.72
N ASP A 407 1.72 23.52 2.98
CA ASP A 407 0.74 22.45 2.69
C ASP A 407 -0.58 22.64 3.48
N ILE A 408 -0.51 23.08 4.74
CA ILE A 408 -1.73 23.30 5.52
C ILE A 408 -2.47 24.57 5.06
N LEU A 409 -1.77 25.61 4.66
CA LEU A 409 -2.36 26.80 4.05
C LEU A 409 -3.11 26.45 2.75
N TYR A 410 -2.50 25.63 1.88
CA TYR A 410 -3.17 25.11 0.69
C TYR A 410 -4.50 24.39 1.02
N ARG A 411 -4.50 23.51 2.05
CA ARG A 411 -5.71 22.78 2.46
C ARG A 411 -6.76 23.69 3.08
N ARG A 412 -6.35 24.68 3.88
CA ARG A 412 -7.26 25.65 4.48
C ARG A 412 -7.79 26.62 3.43
N GLY A 413 -6.97 27.08 2.51
CA GLY A 413 -7.37 27.91 1.37
C GLY A 413 -8.42 27.22 0.51
N GLY A 414 -8.22 25.93 0.19
CA GLY A 414 -9.23 25.15 -0.48
C GLY A 414 -10.54 24.98 0.32
N SER A 415 -10.46 24.93 1.65
CA SER A 415 -11.67 24.90 2.49
C SER A 415 -12.40 26.25 2.53
N TYR A 416 -11.67 27.38 2.53
CA TYR A 416 -12.23 28.72 2.39
C TYR A 416 -12.91 28.93 1.03
N GLU A 417 -12.31 28.42 -0.05
CA GLU A 417 -12.90 28.48 -1.39
C GLU A 417 -14.25 27.78 -1.42
N ARG A 418 -14.36 26.58 -0.86
CA ARG A 418 -15.60 25.78 -0.81
C ARG A 418 -16.74 26.46 -0.05
N ILE A 419 -16.46 27.32 0.91
CA ILE A 419 -17.47 28.17 1.59
C ILE A 419 -17.59 29.55 0.95
N LYS A 420 -16.99 29.75 -0.23
CA LYS A 420 -17.00 31.01 -1.01
C LYS A 420 -16.38 32.21 -0.29
N ASN A 421 -15.51 31.96 0.70
CA ASN A 421 -14.69 33.01 1.32
C ASN A 421 -13.39 33.19 0.50
N TYR A 422 -13.55 33.70 -0.70
CA TYR A 422 -12.51 33.81 -1.70
C TYR A 422 -11.34 34.69 -1.26
N LYS A 423 -11.58 35.71 -0.45
CA LYS A 423 -10.53 36.60 0.06
C LYS A 423 -9.51 35.83 0.91
N GLU A 424 -9.99 35.03 1.86
CA GLU A 424 -9.11 34.25 2.71
C GLU A 424 -8.52 33.04 1.96
N ALA A 425 -9.28 32.49 0.98
CA ALA A 425 -8.77 31.43 0.10
C ALA A 425 -7.57 31.92 -0.71
N ASP A 426 -7.71 33.03 -1.43
CA ASP A 426 -6.62 33.60 -2.24
C ASP A 426 -5.40 33.96 -1.36
N LYS A 427 -5.64 34.54 -0.16
CA LYS A 427 -4.58 34.87 0.79
C LYS A 427 -3.78 33.62 1.21
N ASP A 428 -4.44 32.54 1.58
CA ASP A 428 -3.80 31.31 2.01
C ASP A 428 -3.03 30.65 0.86
N LEU A 429 -3.61 30.58 -0.34
CA LEU A 429 -2.99 29.97 -1.52
C LEU A 429 -1.78 30.79 -2.01
N LEU A 430 -1.87 32.12 -2.01
CA LEU A 430 -0.73 32.99 -2.34
C LEU A 430 0.38 32.90 -1.29
N ASN A 431 0.04 32.78 -0.01
CA ASN A 431 1.04 32.55 1.04
C ASN A 431 1.71 31.17 0.88
N ALA A 432 0.98 30.14 0.46
CA ALA A 432 1.57 28.84 0.13
C ALA A 432 2.57 28.97 -1.03
N LEU A 433 2.20 29.69 -2.09
CA LEU A 433 3.08 29.95 -3.25
C LEU A 433 4.28 30.84 -2.90
N SER A 434 4.21 31.67 -1.86
CA SER A 434 5.40 32.46 -1.42
C SER A 434 6.53 31.59 -0.89
N VAL A 435 6.23 30.39 -0.40
CA VAL A 435 7.21 29.38 0.05
C VAL A 435 7.65 28.49 -1.11
N SER A 436 6.70 28.00 -1.90
CA SER A 436 6.95 27.11 -3.04
C SER A 436 6.32 27.70 -4.32
N PRO A 437 6.99 28.65 -5.00
CA PRO A 437 6.40 29.43 -6.11
C PRO A 437 5.96 28.59 -7.31
N ASN A 438 6.53 27.41 -7.49
CA ASN A 438 6.27 26.52 -8.61
C ASN A 438 5.52 25.25 -8.18
N ASP A 439 4.85 25.25 -7.03
CA ASP A 439 4.01 24.11 -6.65
C ASP A 439 2.83 23.98 -7.61
N ALA A 440 2.92 22.95 -8.45
CA ALA A 440 1.96 22.73 -9.53
C ALA A 440 0.52 22.57 -9.05
N TYR A 441 0.32 21.96 -7.88
CA TYR A 441 -1.02 21.74 -7.33
C TYR A 441 -1.63 23.00 -6.74
N VAL A 442 -0.82 23.81 -6.06
CA VAL A 442 -1.29 25.10 -5.52
C VAL A 442 -1.58 26.08 -6.65
N LEU A 443 -0.68 26.17 -7.66
CA LEU A 443 -0.87 26.98 -8.87
C LEU A 443 -2.17 26.57 -9.59
N ASN A 444 -2.35 25.27 -9.84
CA ASN A 444 -3.55 24.75 -10.51
C ASN A 444 -4.82 25.09 -9.73
N TYR A 445 -4.83 24.89 -8.42
CA TYR A 445 -6.02 25.13 -7.60
C TYR A 445 -6.40 26.62 -7.56
N LEU A 446 -5.43 27.51 -7.36
CA LEU A 446 -5.67 28.96 -7.34
C LEU A 446 -6.14 29.47 -8.69
N ALA A 447 -5.46 29.07 -9.75
CA ALA A 447 -5.81 29.44 -11.12
C ALA A 447 -7.23 28.98 -11.49
N TYR A 448 -7.55 27.70 -11.25
CA TYR A 448 -8.88 27.17 -11.52
C TYR A 448 -9.97 27.91 -10.72
N SER A 449 -9.72 28.21 -9.43
CA SER A 449 -10.63 29.01 -8.62
C SER A 449 -10.82 30.43 -9.15
N TRP A 450 -9.80 31.04 -9.76
CA TRP A 450 -9.91 32.34 -10.42
C TRP A 450 -10.70 32.26 -11.72
N LEU A 451 -10.50 31.24 -12.54
CA LEU A 451 -11.26 31.00 -13.77
C LEU A 451 -12.76 30.82 -13.49
N GLU A 452 -13.13 30.03 -12.49
CA GLU A 452 -14.53 29.81 -12.10
C GLU A 452 -15.24 31.09 -11.61
N ARG A 453 -14.46 32.11 -11.26
CA ARG A 453 -14.97 33.42 -10.80
C ARG A 453 -14.84 34.53 -11.85
N ASP A 454 -14.41 34.22 -13.03
CA ASP A 454 -14.10 35.20 -14.08
C ASP A 454 -13.14 36.30 -13.55
N TYR A 455 -12.11 35.90 -12.81
CA TYR A 455 -11.16 36.77 -12.12
C TYR A 455 -9.74 36.45 -12.54
N LYS A 456 -8.96 37.47 -12.93
CA LYS A 456 -7.53 37.36 -13.28
C LYS A 456 -7.23 36.22 -14.26
N ILE A 457 -8.01 36.14 -15.35
CA ILE A 457 -7.94 35.03 -16.30
C ILE A 457 -6.55 34.89 -16.92
N GLU A 458 -5.89 35.98 -17.29
CA GLU A 458 -4.56 35.97 -17.91
C GLU A 458 -3.52 35.39 -16.94
N GLU A 459 -3.49 35.87 -15.69
CA GLU A 459 -2.58 35.35 -14.66
C GLU A 459 -2.90 33.88 -14.31
N ALA A 460 -4.15 33.48 -14.36
CA ALA A 460 -4.57 32.09 -14.14
C ALA A 460 -4.01 31.16 -15.24
N ILE A 461 -4.04 31.58 -16.51
CA ILE A 461 -3.47 30.84 -17.61
C ILE A 461 -1.95 30.67 -17.43
N GLU A 462 -1.25 31.76 -17.09
CA GLU A 462 0.20 31.70 -16.82
C GLU A 462 0.54 30.69 -15.72
N MET A 463 -0.22 30.70 -14.62
CA MET A 463 -0.05 29.73 -13.52
C MET A 463 -0.28 28.29 -13.99
N LEU A 464 -1.32 28.04 -14.81
CA LEU A 464 -1.63 26.72 -15.34
C LEU A 464 -0.54 26.22 -16.32
N GLU A 465 0.02 27.10 -17.13
CA GLU A 465 1.14 26.75 -18.00
C GLU A 465 2.39 26.35 -17.19
N ILE A 466 2.68 27.06 -16.09
CA ILE A 466 3.77 26.69 -15.19
C ILE A 466 3.49 25.33 -14.55
N ALA A 467 2.25 25.12 -14.04
CA ALA A 467 1.84 23.84 -13.45
C ALA A 467 1.95 22.69 -14.45
N TYR A 468 1.50 22.91 -15.70
CA TYR A 468 1.58 21.93 -16.77
C TYR A 468 3.03 21.59 -17.15
N LYS A 469 3.93 22.56 -17.22
CA LYS A 469 5.37 22.31 -17.44
C LYS A 469 5.98 21.42 -16.37
N ALA A 470 5.56 21.59 -15.12
CA ALA A 470 6.03 20.79 -13.99
C ALA A 470 5.40 19.38 -13.95
N LYS A 471 4.12 19.24 -14.36
CA LYS A 471 3.32 18.01 -14.26
C LYS A 471 2.52 17.73 -15.54
N SER A 472 3.20 17.57 -16.66
CA SER A 472 2.59 17.46 -18.01
C SER A 472 1.71 16.23 -18.27
N ASN A 473 1.69 15.25 -17.35
CA ASN A 473 0.84 14.05 -17.41
C ASN A 473 -0.24 14.00 -16.31
N ASP A 474 -0.37 15.06 -15.51
CA ASP A 474 -1.43 15.13 -14.50
C ASP A 474 -2.76 15.52 -15.17
N PRO A 475 -3.79 14.65 -15.17
CA PRO A 475 -5.03 14.90 -15.89
C PRO A 475 -5.82 16.11 -15.35
N TYR A 476 -5.74 16.42 -14.05
CA TYR A 476 -6.42 17.58 -13.47
C TYR A 476 -5.80 18.90 -13.91
N ILE A 477 -4.47 18.95 -14.01
CA ILE A 477 -3.76 20.14 -14.50
C ILE A 477 -4.02 20.34 -16.00
N ILE A 478 -4.03 19.24 -16.76
CA ILE A 478 -4.34 19.26 -18.18
C ILE A 478 -5.77 19.74 -18.42
N ASP A 479 -6.74 19.24 -17.65
CA ASP A 479 -8.13 19.65 -17.73
C ASP A 479 -8.31 21.14 -17.41
N SER A 480 -7.71 21.62 -16.32
CA SER A 480 -7.77 23.03 -15.93
C SER A 480 -7.20 23.97 -16.98
N LEU A 481 -6.08 23.58 -17.63
CA LEU A 481 -5.50 24.37 -18.72
C LEU A 481 -6.39 24.34 -19.96
N GLY A 482 -6.96 23.19 -20.30
CA GLY A 482 -7.94 23.07 -21.38
C GLY A 482 -9.20 23.89 -21.12
N TRP A 483 -9.67 23.93 -19.89
CA TRP A 483 -10.80 24.77 -19.47
C TRP A 483 -10.50 26.26 -19.56
N ALA A 484 -9.27 26.67 -19.21
CA ALA A 484 -8.83 28.05 -19.38
C ALA A 484 -8.88 28.50 -20.85
N TYR A 485 -8.39 27.70 -21.78
CA TYR A 485 -8.51 27.98 -23.21
C TYR A 485 -9.95 27.97 -23.71
N TYR A 486 -10.82 27.11 -23.13
CA TYR A 486 -12.26 27.14 -23.44
C TYR A 486 -12.89 28.46 -23.05
N LEU A 487 -12.59 29.01 -21.87
CA LEU A 487 -13.14 30.28 -21.36
C LEU A 487 -12.62 31.49 -22.15
N THR A 488 -11.49 31.38 -22.80
CA THR A 488 -10.89 32.43 -23.66
C THR A 488 -11.19 32.23 -25.15
N ASP A 489 -12.14 31.35 -25.48
CA ASP A 489 -12.60 31.05 -26.84
C ASP A 489 -11.52 30.43 -27.76
N ASP A 490 -10.37 30.03 -27.23
CA ASP A 490 -9.38 29.24 -27.97
C ASP A 490 -9.77 27.75 -28.00
N TYR A 491 -10.82 27.47 -28.78
CA TYR A 491 -11.41 26.13 -28.83
C TYR A 491 -10.49 25.06 -29.43
N LEU A 492 -9.45 25.41 -30.20
CA LEU A 492 -8.53 24.44 -30.77
C LEU A 492 -7.54 23.91 -29.70
N GLU A 493 -6.93 24.81 -28.94
CA GLU A 493 -6.08 24.40 -27.81
C GLU A 493 -6.94 23.76 -26.70
N ALA A 494 -8.12 24.28 -26.42
CA ALA A 494 -9.06 23.66 -25.46
C ALA A 494 -9.36 22.19 -25.81
N GLU A 495 -9.70 21.88 -27.08
CA GLU A 495 -9.98 20.49 -27.49
C GLU A 495 -8.75 19.60 -27.30
N LYS A 496 -7.57 20.07 -27.65
CA LYS A 496 -6.32 19.31 -27.51
C LYS A 496 -6.06 18.88 -26.07
N PHE A 497 -6.15 19.81 -25.12
CA PHE A 497 -5.91 19.53 -23.70
C PHE A 497 -7.04 18.73 -23.07
N LEU A 498 -8.31 19.11 -23.26
CA LEU A 498 -9.46 18.40 -22.68
C LEU A 498 -9.60 16.98 -23.23
N LYS A 499 -9.27 16.76 -24.50
CA LYS A 499 -9.19 15.40 -25.07
C LYS A 499 -8.12 14.59 -24.35
N ARG A 500 -6.93 15.16 -24.13
CA ARG A 500 -5.85 14.47 -23.41
C ARG A 500 -6.23 14.17 -21.96
N ALA A 501 -6.92 15.09 -21.28
CA ALA A 501 -7.40 14.89 -19.90
C ALA A 501 -8.36 13.70 -19.84
N VAL A 502 -9.38 13.63 -20.72
CA VAL A 502 -10.34 12.52 -20.72
C VAL A 502 -9.74 11.18 -21.13
N GLU A 503 -8.70 11.18 -21.98
CA GLU A 503 -7.95 9.96 -22.30
C GLU A 503 -7.18 9.40 -21.09
N LEU A 504 -6.67 10.28 -20.23
CA LEU A 504 -5.95 9.90 -19.00
C LEU A 504 -6.90 9.56 -17.85
N MET A 505 -8.07 10.16 -17.81
CA MET A 505 -9.04 10.04 -16.71
C MET A 505 -10.48 9.92 -17.25
N PRO A 506 -10.80 8.80 -17.91
CA PRO A 506 -12.09 8.61 -18.60
C PRO A 506 -13.29 8.52 -17.66
N ASP A 507 -13.07 8.21 -16.37
CA ASP A 507 -14.11 7.98 -15.38
C ASP A 507 -14.31 9.20 -14.44
N ASP A 508 -13.75 10.38 -14.76
CA ASP A 508 -13.98 11.60 -13.98
C ASP A 508 -15.17 12.39 -14.52
N PRO A 509 -16.16 12.76 -13.66
CA PRO A 509 -17.34 13.48 -14.08
C PRO A 509 -17.06 14.89 -14.64
N VAL A 510 -16.11 15.63 -14.04
CA VAL A 510 -15.78 17.01 -14.44
C VAL A 510 -15.07 17.03 -15.78
N VAL A 511 -14.07 16.16 -15.95
CA VAL A 511 -13.29 16.03 -17.18
C VAL A 511 -14.19 15.64 -18.37
N ASN A 512 -15.16 14.72 -18.16
CA ASN A 512 -16.13 14.36 -19.19
C ASN A 512 -17.09 15.51 -19.51
N ASP A 513 -17.51 16.30 -18.51
CA ASP A 513 -18.34 17.48 -18.72
C ASP A 513 -17.61 18.53 -19.57
N HIS A 514 -16.39 18.90 -19.20
CA HIS A 514 -15.57 19.87 -19.91
C HIS A 514 -15.30 19.44 -21.36
N TYR A 515 -14.96 18.15 -21.57
CA TYR A 515 -14.75 17.65 -22.91
C TYR A 515 -16.04 17.62 -23.75
N GLY A 516 -17.17 17.34 -23.12
CA GLY A 516 -18.49 17.48 -23.75
C GLY A 516 -18.78 18.93 -24.17
N ASP A 517 -18.45 19.90 -23.33
CA ASP A 517 -18.69 21.32 -23.58
C ASP A 517 -17.88 21.83 -24.79
N ILE A 518 -16.59 21.51 -24.89
CA ILE A 518 -15.79 21.90 -26.03
C ILE A 518 -16.26 21.23 -27.33
N LEU A 519 -16.63 19.97 -27.30
CA LEU A 519 -17.16 19.28 -28.46
C LEU A 519 -18.48 19.94 -28.96
N TRP A 520 -19.33 20.43 -28.05
CA TRP A 520 -20.51 21.14 -28.40
C TRP A 520 -20.19 22.47 -29.11
N LYS A 521 -19.26 23.25 -28.59
CA LYS A 521 -18.78 24.50 -29.20
C LYS A 521 -18.19 24.27 -30.60
N LEU A 522 -17.51 23.15 -30.81
CA LEU A 522 -16.99 22.74 -32.11
C LEU A 522 -18.05 22.09 -33.02
N ASN A 523 -19.34 22.23 -32.72
CA ASN A 523 -20.50 21.70 -33.46
C ASN A 523 -20.55 20.17 -33.57
N ARG A 524 -19.81 19.43 -32.71
CA ARG A 524 -19.79 17.95 -32.63
C ARG A 524 -20.81 17.44 -31.60
N LYS A 525 -22.06 17.80 -31.80
CA LYS A 525 -23.17 17.69 -30.83
C LYS A 525 -23.49 16.27 -30.40
N ILE A 526 -23.31 15.27 -31.27
CA ILE A 526 -23.54 13.85 -30.94
C ILE A 526 -22.45 13.36 -29.96
N GLN A 527 -21.20 13.72 -30.24
CA GLN A 527 -20.09 13.36 -29.37
C GLN A 527 -20.16 14.07 -28.02
N ALA A 528 -20.54 15.35 -27.99
CA ALA A 528 -20.78 16.09 -26.76
C ALA A 528 -21.78 15.35 -25.84
N ARG A 529 -22.95 14.96 -26.41
CA ARG A 529 -23.96 14.20 -25.66
C ARG A 529 -23.47 12.83 -25.20
N TYR A 530 -22.57 12.19 -25.94
CA TYR A 530 -21.97 10.94 -25.50
C TYR A 530 -21.17 11.13 -24.20
N PHE A 531 -20.28 12.12 -24.12
CA PHE A 531 -19.49 12.40 -22.93
C PHE A 531 -20.36 12.87 -21.76
N TRP A 532 -21.33 13.76 -21.97
CA TRP A 532 -22.29 14.13 -20.95
C TRP A 532 -23.11 12.93 -20.44
N SER A 533 -23.50 12.00 -21.31
CA SER A 533 -24.23 10.80 -20.89
C SER A 533 -23.37 9.84 -20.05
N ASN A 534 -22.05 9.85 -20.21
CA ASN A 534 -21.15 9.05 -19.38
C ASN A 534 -21.16 9.57 -17.93
N VAL A 535 -21.15 10.90 -17.73
CA VAL A 535 -21.25 11.51 -16.39
C VAL A 535 -22.47 10.98 -15.60
N LEU A 536 -23.63 10.82 -16.27
CA LEU A 536 -24.85 10.33 -15.65
C LEU A 536 -24.78 8.85 -15.19
N LYS A 537 -23.72 8.11 -15.58
CA LYS A 537 -23.51 6.70 -15.22
C LYS A 537 -22.44 6.54 -14.15
N MET A 538 -21.79 7.62 -13.74
CA MET A 538 -20.70 7.61 -12.77
C MET A 538 -21.27 7.70 -11.35
N ASP A 539 -20.88 6.76 -10.49
CA ASP A 539 -21.38 6.67 -9.11
C ASP A 539 -20.92 7.84 -8.21
N ASP A 540 -19.83 8.50 -8.58
CA ASP A 540 -19.20 9.60 -7.83
C ASP A 540 -19.56 11.00 -8.37
N ALA A 541 -20.41 11.09 -9.40
CA ALA A 541 -20.89 12.37 -9.91
C ALA A 541 -21.74 13.12 -8.86
N GLU A 542 -21.34 14.35 -8.57
CA GLU A 542 -22.09 15.20 -7.63
C GLU A 542 -23.47 15.60 -8.19
N GLU A 543 -24.48 15.73 -7.31
CA GLU A 543 -25.84 16.06 -7.71
C GLU A 543 -25.95 17.34 -8.55
N ASP A 544 -25.10 18.34 -8.28
CA ASP A 544 -25.12 19.61 -9.02
C ASP A 544 -24.57 19.45 -10.45
N ILE A 545 -23.55 18.58 -10.63
CA ILE A 545 -23.06 18.22 -11.97
C ILE A 545 -24.16 17.45 -12.71
N ILE A 546 -24.78 16.46 -12.08
CA ILE A 546 -25.88 15.68 -12.68
C ILE A 546 -27.02 16.61 -13.14
N LYS A 547 -27.41 17.58 -12.33
CA LYS A 547 -28.44 18.57 -12.70
C LYS A 547 -28.03 19.40 -13.93
N LYS A 548 -26.80 19.92 -13.96
CA LYS A 548 -26.25 20.66 -15.10
C LYS A 548 -26.23 19.80 -16.37
N ILE A 549 -25.76 18.57 -16.27
CA ILE A 549 -25.71 17.64 -17.39
C ILE A 549 -27.07 17.31 -17.95
N ASN A 550 -28.10 17.09 -17.13
CA ASN A 550 -29.46 16.86 -17.60
C ASN A 550 -29.98 18.02 -18.41
N ILE A 551 -29.68 19.27 -18.03
CA ILE A 551 -30.03 20.46 -18.80
C ILE A 551 -29.29 20.49 -20.15
N LYS A 552 -27.96 20.24 -20.13
CA LYS A 552 -27.13 20.20 -21.34
C LYS A 552 -27.59 19.12 -22.33
N MET A 553 -28.00 17.96 -21.84
CA MET A 553 -28.51 16.84 -22.66
C MET A 553 -29.76 17.22 -23.46
N ILE A 554 -30.65 18.06 -22.90
CA ILE A 554 -31.91 18.48 -23.54
C ILE A 554 -31.67 19.70 -24.40
N GLN A 555 -31.08 20.75 -23.84
CA GLN A 555 -31.03 22.10 -24.44
C GLN A 555 -29.68 22.39 -25.13
N GLY A 556 -28.65 21.61 -24.89
CA GLY A 556 -27.27 21.93 -25.22
C GLY A 556 -26.71 23.04 -24.31
N LEU A 557 -25.57 23.60 -24.71
CA LEU A 557 -25.05 24.80 -24.06
C LEU A 557 -25.85 26.00 -24.51
N LYS A 558 -26.22 26.87 -23.57
CA LYS A 558 -26.74 28.18 -23.90
C LYS A 558 -25.64 28.97 -24.62
N SER A 559 -25.99 29.58 -25.73
CA SER A 559 -25.14 30.49 -26.51
C SER A 559 -24.71 31.68 -25.67
#